data_60b67e93000e7708420c99b9f10943e8
#
_entry.id   60b67e93000e7708420c99b9f10943e8
#
_cell.length_a   1.000
_cell.length_b   1.000
_cell.length_c   1.000
_cell.angle_alpha   90.00
_cell.angle_beta   90.00
_cell.angle_gamma   90.00
#
_symmetry.space_group_name_H-M   'P 1'
#
loop_
_entity.id
_entity.type
_entity.pdbx_description
1 polymer ?
#
loop_
_entity_poly.entity_id
_entity_poly.type
_entity_poly.pdbx_seq_one_letter_code
_entity_poly.pdbx_strand_id
1 'polypeptide(L)'
;RDKATSNICTAQVLLAVMASFYAVHHGPDGLQAIAQRIVRLRSQFEQGLKALGYPLALADRFDTVTVHCAAAPAVHSAAAAAGFNLRVLPDGAAPADATGFGISLDELSDERELQVLLGLLAEACGQEVPELEAALPESLSLPQRSQPWLTQPVFHQYRSETELLRYIQRLVSRDLSLVHGMIPLGSCTMKLNAAAELLPVSWPAFAALHPFSPVDQTEGYRCMADDLERWLAALTGFAAVSLQPNAGSQGEYAGLLVIRAWHRSRGEAHRDICLIPTSAHGTNPASAVMAGLKVVAVACDDEGNIDQQDLAAKAAEHADQLAALMVTYPSTHGVFETGIREICSVVHQHGGQVYLDGANLNAQVGLCRPGAFGADVCHLNLHKTFCIPHGGGGPGVGPIGVAAHLAPFLPGHPLQAGASSAIGPVSAAALGSASILPISWMYLRMMGADALRQASAVALLSANYLAHRLDRSYPVLFRGSTGRVAHECILDLRPLKRDA
;
A
#
# COMPACT_ATOMS: atom_id res chain seq x y z
N ARG A 1 -16.70 13.95 12.73
CA ARG A 1 -16.94 12.98 11.63
C ARG A 1 -18.16 13.29 10.81
N ASP A 2 -19.21 13.87 11.39
CA ASP A 2 -20.47 14.18 10.71
C ASP A 2 -20.30 15.10 9.49
N LYS A 3 -19.23 15.87 9.45
CA LYS A 3 -18.89 16.78 8.35
C LYS A 3 -17.83 16.22 7.39
N ALA A 4 -17.31 15.02 7.63
CA ALA A 4 -16.32 14.44 6.77
C ALA A 4 -16.95 13.82 5.52
N THR A 5 -16.32 13.98 4.36
CA THR A 5 -16.75 13.35 3.10
C THR A 5 -16.62 11.82 3.18
N SER A 6 -15.57 11.32 3.87
CA SER A 6 -15.39 9.92 4.19
C SER A 6 -14.71 9.78 5.54
N ASN A 7 -14.77 8.58 6.13
CA ASN A 7 -14.05 8.23 7.35
C ASN A 7 -12.83 7.34 7.07
N ILE A 8 -12.39 7.31 5.82
CA ILE A 8 -11.18 6.59 5.42
C ILE A 8 -9.96 7.17 6.15
N CYS A 9 -9.13 6.31 6.72
CA CYS A 9 -7.88 6.68 7.38
C CYS A 9 -6.70 5.92 6.78
N THR A 10 -5.48 6.23 7.24
CA THR A 10 -4.21 5.68 6.75
C THR A 10 -4.01 5.96 5.25
N ALA A 11 -3.96 7.25 4.92
CA ALA A 11 -3.53 7.68 3.59
C ALA A 11 -2.01 7.50 3.42
N GLN A 12 -1.55 7.37 2.19
CA GLN A 12 -0.13 7.28 1.85
C GLN A 12 0.57 8.63 2.09
N VAL A 13 1.15 8.81 3.26
CA VAL A 13 1.80 10.06 3.68
C VAL A 13 3.31 10.05 3.43
N LEU A 14 3.97 8.89 3.43
CA LEU A 14 5.44 8.82 3.30
C LEU A 14 5.93 9.51 2.03
N LEU A 15 5.32 9.28 0.88
CA LEU A 15 5.72 9.90 -0.38
C LEU A 15 5.53 11.42 -0.35
N ALA A 16 4.47 11.92 0.30
CA ALA A 16 4.25 13.35 0.48
C ALA A 16 5.33 13.97 1.38
N VAL A 17 5.73 13.27 2.46
CA VAL A 17 6.84 13.69 3.34
C VAL A 17 8.15 13.71 2.57
N MET A 18 8.47 12.67 1.80
CA MET A 18 9.67 12.63 0.95
C MET A 18 9.70 13.76 -0.05
N ALA A 19 8.58 14.00 -0.77
CA ALA A 19 8.46 15.12 -1.72
C ALA A 19 8.66 16.49 -1.04
N SER A 20 8.13 16.67 0.18
CA SER A 20 8.32 17.91 0.93
C SER A 20 9.78 18.12 1.34
N PHE A 21 10.49 17.09 1.80
CA PHE A 21 11.91 17.17 2.12
C PHE A 21 12.79 17.36 0.88
N TYR A 22 12.43 16.74 -0.24
CA TYR A 22 13.07 16.98 -1.52
C TYR A 22 12.97 18.46 -1.92
N ALA A 23 11.77 19.04 -1.82
CA ALA A 23 11.56 20.47 -2.08
C ALA A 23 12.30 21.37 -1.09
N VAL A 24 12.38 21.00 0.21
CA VAL A 24 13.12 21.73 1.23
C VAL A 24 14.62 21.70 0.94
N HIS A 25 15.16 20.55 0.57
CA HIS A 25 16.59 20.38 0.29
C HIS A 25 17.03 21.15 -0.98
N HIS A 26 16.33 20.94 -2.09
CA HIS A 26 16.68 21.57 -3.38
C HIS A 26 16.21 23.02 -3.48
N GLY A 27 15.05 23.34 -2.92
CA GLY A 27 14.38 24.63 -3.04
C GLY A 27 14.13 25.05 -4.48
N PRO A 28 13.68 26.29 -4.72
CA PRO A 28 13.31 26.72 -6.06
C PRO A 28 14.49 26.66 -7.06
N ASP A 29 15.69 27.10 -6.64
CA ASP A 29 16.85 27.15 -7.53
C ASP A 29 17.37 25.76 -7.89
N GLY A 30 17.43 24.84 -6.92
CA GLY A 30 17.86 23.47 -7.14
C GLY A 30 16.88 22.69 -8.03
N LEU A 31 15.58 22.83 -7.79
CA LEU A 31 14.55 22.19 -8.62
C LEU A 31 14.57 22.74 -10.06
N GLN A 32 14.80 24.04 -10.22
CA GLN A 32 14.96 24.65 -11.55
C GLN A 32 16.21 24.12 -12.26
N ALA A 33 17.34 24.01 -11.55
CA ALA A 33 18.56 23.47 -12.11
C ALA A 33 18.42 22.01 -12.56
N ILE A 34 17.72 21.17 -11.77
CA ILE A 34 17.39 19.79 -12.12
C ILE A 34 16.54 19.75 -13.41
N ALA A 35 15.47 20.54 -13.47
CA ALA A 35 14.59 20.59 -14.63
C ALA A 35 15.34 21.05 -15.89
N GLN A 36 16.17 22.08 -15.77
CA GLN A 36 16.98 22.59 -16.87
C GLN A 36 18.02 21.55 -17.35
N ARG A 37 18.60 20.79 -16.44
CA ARG A 37 19.54 19.71 -16.79
C ARG A 37 18.83 18.61 -17.60
N ILE A 38 17.64 18.16 -17.17
CA ILE A 38 16.85 17.15 -17.87
C ILE A 38 16.49 17.64 -19.30
N VAL A 39 15.99 18.87 -19.40
CA VAL A 39 15.66 19.48 -20.70
C VAL A 39 16.88 19.56 -21.62
N ARG A 40 18.04 19.92 -21.06
CA ARG A 40 19.30 19.97 -21.83
C ARG A 40 19.67 18.58 -22.36
N LEU A 41 19.68 17.56 -21.51
CA LEU A 41 19.98 16.18 -21.90
C LEU A 41 19.01 15.69 -22.97
N ARG A 42 17.70 15.93 -22.79
CA ARG A 42 16.69 15.61 -23.80
C ARG A 42 16.98 16.30 -25.13
N SER A 43 17.30 17.61 -25.12
CA SER A 43 17.59 18.38 -26.35
C SER A 43 18.82 17.84 -27.06
N GLN A 44 19.89 17.50 -26.35
CA GLN A 44 21.09 16.85 -26.90
C GLN A 44 20.74 15.51 -27.56
N PHE A 45 19.97 14.69 -26.88
CA PHE A 45 19.53 13.40 -27.39
C PHE A 45 18.67 13.51 -28.64
N GLU A 46 17.75 14.49 -28.69
CA GLU A 46 16.93 14.76 -29.85
C GLU A 46 17.73 15.22 -31.06
N GLN A 47 18.80 16.00 -30.87
CA GLN A 47 19.71 16.37 -31.94
C GLN A 47 20.39 15.13 -32.55
N GLY A 48 20.86 14.21 -31.69
CA GLY A 48 21.40 12.93 -32.12
C GLY A 48 20.37 12.08 -32.91
N LEU A 49 19.13 12.01 -32.42
CA LEU A 49 18.04 11.30 -33.09
C LEU A 49 17.73 11.91 -34.48
N LYS A 50 17.69 13.25 -34.59
CA LYS A 50 17.48 13.95 -35.87
C LYS A 50 18.62 13.68 -36.83
N ALA A 51 19.88 13.67 -36.35
CA ALA A 51 21.04 13.34 -37.17
C ALA A 51 20.96 11.91 -37.73
N LEU A 52 20.41 10.98 -36.96
CA LEU A 52 20.15 9.60 -37.37
C LEU A 52 18.85 9.43 -38.19
N GLY A 53 18.12 10.51 -38.47
CA GLY A 53 16.90 10.49 -39.30
C GLY A 53 15.66 9.95 -38.58
N TYR A 54 15.69 9.81 -37.26
CA TYR A 54 14.51 9.36 -36.49
C TYR A 54 13.44 10.46 -36.40
N PRO A 55 12.17 10.17 -36.73
CA PRO A 55 11.07 11.13 -36.63
C PRO A 55 10.64 11.29 -35.15
N LEU A 56 10.59 12.52 -34.67
CA LEU A 56 10.12 12.84 -33.33
C LEU A 56 8.60 13.08 -33.33
N ALA A 57 7.88 12.38 -32.48
CA ALA A 57 6.41 12.35 -32.50
C ALA A 57 5.72 13.64 -32.01
N LEU A 58 6.35 14.40 -31.10
CA LEU A 58 5.78 15.61 -30.48
C LEU A 58 6.73 16.78 -30.56
N ALA A 59 6.17 18.00 -30.61
CA ALA A 59 6.95 19.27 -30.66
C ALA A 59 7.32 19.72 -29.23
N ASP A 60 6.38 19.67 -28.27
CA ASP A 60 6.52 20.21 -26.92
C ASP A 60 6.61 19.08 -25.91
N ARG A 61 7.79 18.90 -25.35
CA ARG A 61 8.11 17.82 -24.42
C ARG A 61 9.07 18.29 -23.35
N PHE A 62 8.98 17.68 -22.18
CA PHE A 62 9.85 18.01 -21.05
C PHE A 62 11.02 17.02 -20.95
N ASP A 63 10.75 15.75 -20.63
CA ASP A 63 11.71 14.70 -20.30
C ASP A 63 11.62 13.47 -21.21
N THR A 64 10.52 13.30 -21.93
CA THR A 64 10.22 12.09 -22.69
C THR A 64 10.31 12.32 -24.19
N VAL A 65 11.02 11.43 -24.88
CA VAL A 65 11.12 11.38 -26.34
C VAL A 65 10.38 10.16 -26.85
N THR A 66 9.54 10.35 -27.87
CA THR A 66 8.77 9.29 -28.51
C THR A 66 9.11 9.22 -30.00
N VAL A 67 9.44 8.04 -30.48
CA VAL A 67 9.82 7.78 -31.87
C VAL A 67 8.98 6.65 -32.44
N HIS A 68 8.42 6.87 -33.66
CA HIS A 68 7.78 5.80 -34.44
C HIS A 68 8.65 5.47 -35.64
N CYS A 69 9.08 4.22 -35.78
CA CYS A 69 9.94 3.77 -36.87
C CYS A 69 9.82 2.28 -37.15
N ALA A 70 10.10 1.88 -38.39
CA ALA A 70 10.08 0.47 -38.77
C ALA A 70 11.21 -0.37 -38.10
N ALA A 71 12.28 0.29 -37.64
CA ALA A 71 13.40 -0.38 -36.97
C ALA A 71 13.12 -0.65 -35.47
N ALA A 72 11.94 -0.27 -34.94
CA ALA A 72 11.64 -0.39 -33.50
C ALA A 72 11.90 -1.78 -32.91
N PRO A 73 11.55 -2.92 -33.55
CA PRO A 73 11.88 -4.24 -33.01
C PRO A 73 13.38 -4.48 -32.83
N ALA A 74 14.19 -4.04 -33.81
CA ALA A 74 15.65 -4.16 -33.74
C ALA A 74 16.22 -3.27 -32.61
N VAL A 75 15.70 -2.05 -32.47
CA VAL A 75 16.08 -1.12 -31.40
C VAL A 75 15.78 -1.71 -30.02
N HIS A 76 14.60 -2.29 -29.82
CA HIS A 76 14.24 -2.95 -28.55
C HIS A 76 15.16 -4.13 -28.23
N SER A 77 15.49 -4.94 -29.24
CA SER A 77 16.40 -6.08 -29.08
C SER A 77 17.81 -5.62 -28.69
N ALA A 78 18.35 -4.63 -29.39
CA ALA A 78 19.67 -4.06 -29.11
C ALA A 78 19.73 -3.39 -27.72
N ALA A 79 18.72 -2.61 -27.37
CA ALA A 79 18.59 -1.96 -26.07
C ALA A 79 18.55 -2.99 -24.93
N ALA A 80 17.73 -4.04 -25.05
CA ALA A 80 17.65 -5.10 -24.07
C ALA A 80 18.99 -5.85 -23.90
N ALA A 81 19.69 -6.15 -24.99
CA ALA A 81 21.01 -6.78 -24.96
C ALA A 81 22.07 -5.90 -24.27
N ALA A 82 21.92 -4.57 -24.34
CA ALA A 82 22.78 -3.59 -23.68
C ALA A 82 22.31 -3.23 -22.25
N GLY A 83 21.25 -3.83 -21.76
CA GLY A 83 20.72 -3.60 -20.41
C GLY A 83 19.78 -2.39 -20.26
N PHE A 84 19.18 -1.90 -21.36
CA PHE A 84 18.21 -0.83 -21.34
C PHE A 84 16.80 -1.33 -21.63
N ASN A 85 15.82 -0.88 -20.84
CA ASN A 85 14.40 -1.08 -21.08
C ASN A 85 13.80 0.20 -21.70
N LEU A 86 13.36 0.12 -22.92
CA LEU A 86 12.65 1.20 -23.61
C LEU A 86 11.14 0.93 -23.55
N ARG A 87 10.34 1.99 -23.47
CA ARG A 87 8.89 1.85 -23.57
C ARG A 87 8.52 1.33 -24.96
N VAL A 88 7.78 0.25 -25.02
CA VAL A 88 7.27 -0.35 -26.26
C VAL A 88 6.03 0.42 -26.74
N LEU A 89 5.94 0.73 -28.02
CA LEU A 89 4.78 1.36 -28.65
C LEU A 89 4.22 0.47 -29.77
N PRO A 90 2.87 0.30 -29.83
CA PRO A 90 1.88 0.79 -28.87
C PRO A 90 1.98 0.05 -27.50
N ASP A 91 1.43 0.67 -26.46
CA ASP A 91 1.42 0.08 -25.12
C ASP A 91 0.79 -1.32 -25.15
N GLY A 92 1.43 -2.26 -24.48
CA GLY A 92 1.00 -3.66 -24.41
C GLY A 92 1.43 -4.54 -25.60
N ALA A 93 2.08 -3.99 -26.60
CA ALA A 93 2.70 -4.80 -27.66
C ALA A 93 3.94 -5.54 -27.16
N ALA A 94 4.26 -6.68 -27.79
CA ALA A 94 5.56 -7.30 -27.59
C ALA A 94 6.67 -6.48 -28.28
N PRO A 95 7.92 -6.49 -27.78
CA PRO A 95 9.02 -5.79 -28.44
C PRO A 95 9.22 -6.15 -29.91
N ALA A 96 8.91 -7.41 -30.29
CA ALA A 96 8.97 -7.87 -31.68
C ALA A 96 7.90 -7.24 -32.59
N ASP A 97 6.80 -6.77 -32.03
CA ASP A 97 5.67 -6.15 -32.74
C ASP A 97 5.66 -4.61 -32.58
N ALA A 98 6.73 -4.05 -32.02
CA ALA A 98 6.84 -2.62 -31.75
C ALA A 98 6.82 -1.80 -33.05
N THR A 99 6.06 -0.71 -33.07
CA THR A 99 6.05 0.30 -34.14
C THR A 99 6.78 1.58 -33.72
N GLY A 100 7.34 1.60 -32.51
CA GLY A 100 8.07 2.72 -31.97
C GLY A 100 8.61 2.43 -30.56
N PHE A 101 9.29 3.41 -30.00
CA PHE A 101 9.83 3.37 -28.65
C PHE A 101 9.72 4.72 -27.96
N GLY A 102 9.69 4.68 -26.63
CA GLY A 102 9.77 5.88 -25.78
C GLY A 102 10.98 5.81 -24.85
N ILE A 103 11.60 6.96 -24.62
CA ILE A 103 12.73 7.14 -23.69
C ILE A 103 12.40 8.31 -22.79
N SER A 104 12.46 8.10 -21.46
CA SER A 104 12.28 9.16 -20.47
C SER A 104 13.58 9.35 -19.70
N LEU A 105 13.93 10.62 -19.48
CA LEU A 105 15.13 11.03 -18.75
C LEU A 105 14.73 11.59 -17.38
N ASP A 106 15.59 11.39 -16.40
CA ASP A 106 15.39 11.84 -15.03
C ASP A 106 16.67 12.44 -14.43
N GLU A 107 16.68 12.61 -13.10
CA GLU A 107 17.81 13.17 -12.36
C GLU A 107 19.07 12.31 -12.40
N LEU A 108 18.95 11.02 -12.70
CA LEU A 108 20.08 10.08 -12.76
C LEU A 108 20.66 9.96 -14.16
N SER A 109 19.91 10.34 -15.19
CA SER A 109 20.36 10.30 -16.59
C SER A 109 21.56 11.20 -16.82
N ASP A 110 22.51 10.75 -17.64
CA ASP A 110 23.72 11.51 -17.98
C ASP A 110 24.09 11.40 -19.47
N GLU A 111 25.05 12.22 -19.88
CA GLU A 111 25.51 12.29 -21.26
C GLU A 111 26.14 10.95 -21.74
N ARG A 112 26.72 10.17 -20.82
CA ARG A 112 27.34 8.87 -21.13
C ARG A 112 26.27 7.84 -21.52
N GLU A 113 25.18 7.78 -20.76
CA GLU A 113 24.04 6.92 -21.09
C GLU A 113 23.42 7.30 -22.43
N LEU A 114 23.25 8.61 -22.67
CA LEU A 114 22.72 9.08 -23.96
C LEU A 114 23.61 8.71 -25.15
N GLN A 115 24.95 8.77 -24.98
CA GLN A 115 25.88 8.38 -26.03
C GLN A 115 25.80 6.86 -26.31
N VAL A 116 25.63 6.02 -25.28
CA VAL A 116 25.41 4.58 -25.46
C VAL A 116 24.10 4.33 -26.22
N LEU A 117 23.02 4.98 -25.83
CA LEU A 117 21.71 4.86 -26.52
C LEU A 117 21.79 5.32 -27.99
N LEU A 118 22.47 6.42 -28.26
CA LEU A 118 22.69 6.87 -29.66
C LEU A 118 23.52 5.86 -30.45
N GLY A 119 24.50 5.21 -29.84
CA GLY A 119 25.26 4.12 -30.46
C GLY A 119 24.37 2.96 -30.90
N LEU A 120 23.49 2.49 -30.01
CA LEU A 120 22.52 1.44 -30.32
C LEU A 120 21.56 1.82 -31.44
N LEU A 121 21.10 3.06 -31.42
CA LEU A 121 20.17 3.59 -32.42
C LEU A 121 20.86 3.77 -33.79
N ALA A 122 22.12 4.19 -33.79
CA ALA A 122 22.93 4.32 -35.01
C ALA A 122 23.17 2.94 -35.63
N GLU A 123 23.54 1.95 -34.85
CA GLU A 123 23.71 0.55 -35.31
C GLU A 123 22.41 0.03 -35.94
N ALA A 124 21.26 0.25 -35.31
CA ALA A 124 19.96 -0.22 -35.80
C ALA A 124 19.55 0.39 -37.15
N CYS A 125 20.08 1.57 -37.52
CA CYS A 125 19.85 2.21 -38.84
C CYS A 125 21.07 2.16 -39.77
N GLY A 126 22.17 1.53 -39.37
CA GLY A 126 23.38 1.40 -40.20
C GLY A 126 24.12 2.69 -40.42
N GLN A 127 24.12 3.61 -39.47
CA GLN A 127 24.77 4.93 -39.56
C GLN A 127 25.92 5.04 -38.53
N GLU A 128 26.75 6.08 -38.72
CA GLU A 128 27.78 6.44 -37.76
C GLU A 128 27.13 7.11 -36.52
N VAL A 129 27.73 6.85 -35.35
CA VAL A 129 27.24 7.42 -34.08
C VAL A 129 27.47 8.92 -34.05
N PRO A 130 26.42 9.76 -33.94
CA PRO A 130 26.62 11.19 -33.84
C PRO A 130 27.25 11.56 -32.49
N GLU A 131 28.12 12.55 -32.47
CA GLU A 131 28.58 13.14 -31.21
C GLU A 131 27.47 13.97 -30.60
N LEU A 132 27.39 13.90 -29.24
CA LEU A 132 26.48 14.78 -28.49
C LEU A 132 27.01 16.21 -28.51
N GLU A 133 26.36 17.03 -29.30
CA GLU A 133 26.69 18.47 -29.37
C GLU A 133 26.27 19.19 -28.07
N ALA A 134 26.96 20.29 -27.75
CA ALA A 134 26.55 21.16 -26.65
C ALA A 134 25.11 21.66 -26.93
N ALA A 135 24.17 21.37 -26.01
CA ALA A 135 22.78 21.79 -26.19
C ALA A 135 22.70 23.32 -26.33
N LEU A 136 22.10 23.79 -27.42
CA LEU A 136 21.65 25.17 -27.49
C LEU A 136 20.56 25.39 -26.44
N PRO A 137 20.50 26.55 -25.77
CA PRO A 137 19.41 26.86 -24.84
C PRO A 137 18.11 26.89 -25.65
N GLU A 138 17.40 25.76 -25.62
CA GLU A 138 16.05 25.68 -26.17
C GLU A 138 15.11 26.38 -25.19
N SER A 139 14.46 27.44 -25.66
CA SER A 139 13.27 27.92 -24.98
C SER A 139 12.21 26.82 -25.10
N LEU A 140 11.82 26.20 -23.99
CA LEU A 140 10.61 25.39 -24.00
C LEU A 140 9.48 26.25 -24.57
N SER A 141 8.75 25.72 -25.53
CA SER A 141 7.53 26.37 -26.06
C SER A 141 6.41 26.41 -25.01
N LEU A 142 6.61 25.68 -23.89
CA LEU A 142 5.72 25.70 -22.72
C LEU A 142 5.79 27.05 -22.00
N PRO A 143 4.65 27.51 -21.45
CA PRO A 143 4.60 28.74 -20.67
C PRO A 143 5.61 28.74 -19.55
N GLN A 144 6.48 29.74 -19.52
CA GLN A 144 7.47 29.90 -18.45
C GLN A 144 6.79 30.47 -17.19
N ARG A 145 7.21 29.99 -16.03
CA ARG A 145 6.75 30.53 -14.76
C ARG A 145 7.33 31.94 -14.57
N SER A 146 6.46 32.93 -14.44
CA SER A 146 6.83 34.33 -14.18
C SER A 146 6.73 34.71 -12.71
N GLN A 147 5.95 33.97 -11.91
CA GLN A 147 5.73 34.27 -10.51
C GLN A 147 6.77 33.56 -9.62
N PRO A 148 7.27 34.23 -8.55
CA PRO A 148 8.07 33.57 -7.53
C PRO A 148 7.32 32.38 -6.91
N TRP A 149 8.03 31.34 -6.56
CA TRP A 149 7.49 30.12 -5.96
C TRP A 149 8.39 29.60 -4.84
N LEU A 150 7.83 28.79 -3.93
CA LEU A 150 8.53 28.29 -2.74
C LEU A 150 9.26 29.43 -1.99
N THR A 151 8.56 30.57 -1.80
CA THR A 151 9.13 31.78 -1.19
C THR A 151 9.30 31.69 0.33
N GLN A 152 8.74 30.65 0.96
CA GLN A 152 8.83 30.45 2.41
C GLN A 152 10.27 30.15 2.82
N PRO A 153 10.75 30.68 3.96
CA PRO A 153 12.14 30.53 4.40
C PRO A 153 12.64 29.08 4.46
N VAL A 154 11.77 28.13 4.78
CA VAL A 154 12.10 26.70 4.88
C VAL A 154 12.73 26.15 3.59
N PHE A 155 12.32 26.65 2.43
CA PHE A 155 12.87 26.23 1.12
C PHE A 155 14.20 26.90 0.75
N HIS A 156 14.77 27.71 1.64
CA HIS A 156 16.01 28.46 1.39
C HIS A 156 17.11 28.20 2.44
N GLN A 157 16.83 27.38 3.48
CA GLN A 157 17.71 27.25 4.64
C GLN A 157 18.46 25.91 4.71
N TYR A 158 17.85 24.80 4.33
CA TYR A 158 18.36 23.46 4.61
C TYR A 158 18.96 22.80 3.37
N ARG A 159 20.07 23.34 2.87
CA ARG A 159 20.69 22.98 1.58
C ARG A 159 21.81 21.95 1.70
N SER A 160 22.31 21.69 2.90
CA SER A 160 23.32 20.67 3.14
C SER A 160 22.72 19.47 3.88
N GLU A 161 23.38 18.31 3.75
CA GLU A 161 22.99 17.09 4.46
C GLU A 161 22.89 17.34 5.97
N THR A 162 23.88 17.99 6.56
CA THR A 162 23.91 18.29 8.00
C THR A 162 22.76 19.20 8.44
N GLU A 163 22.47 20.24 7.67
CA GLU A 163 21.36 21.14 8.00
C GLU A 163 20.00 20.46 7.87
N LEU A 164 19.81 19.66 6.82
CA LEU A 164 18.60 18.87 6.63
C LEU A 164 18.41 17.85 7.76
N LEU A 165 19.47 17.13 8.14
CA LEU A 165 19.43 16.18 9.26
C LEU A 165 19.04 16.85 10.58
N ARG A 166 19.61 18.02 10.88
CA ARG A 166 19.25 18.80 12.07
C ARG A 166 17.82 19.32 12.00
N TYR A 167 17.34 19.67 10.83
CA TYR A 167 15.94 20.07 10.63
C TYR A 167 14.98 18.92 10.88
N ILE A 168 15.26 17.74 10.33
CA ILE A 168 14.49 16.50 10.57
C ILE A 168 14.45 16.22 12.08
N GLN A 169 15.61 16.23 12.75
CA GLN A 169 15.69 15.97 14.19
C GLN A 169 14.89 16.99 15.02
N ARG A 170 14.91 18.26 14.62
CA ARG A 170 14.10 19.31 15.26
C ARG A 170 12.59 19.06 15.12
N LEU A 171 12.14 18.55 13.97
CA LEU A 171 10.74 18.18 13.77
C LEU A 171 10.37 16.94 14.60
N VAL A 172 11.20 15.90 14.58
CA VAL A 172 11.01 14.68 15.39
C VAL A 172 10.89 15.02 16.88
N SER A 173 11.73 15.95 17.39
CA SER A 173 11.73 16.34 18.82
C SER A 173 10.49 17.12 19.27
N ARG A 174 9.66 17.58 18.34
CA ARG A 174 8.40 18.31 18.64
C ARG A 174 7.18 17.39 18.76
N ASP A 175 7.34 16.13 18.44
CA ASP A 175 6.28 15.14 18.46
C ASP A 175 6.66 13.96 19.35
N LEU A 176 5.72 13.08 19.61
CA LEU A 176 5.94 11.86 20.35
C LEU A 176 6.79 10.89 19.52
N SER A 177 7.82 10.34 20.14
CA SER A 177 8.69 9.35 19.50
C SER A 177 8.84 8.11 20.40
N LEU A 178 8.83 6.94 19.81
CA LEU A 178 9.02 5.67 20.51
C LEU A 178 10.41 5.53 21.15
N VAL A 179 11.39 6.33 20.74
CA VAL A 179 12.71 6.38 21.38
C VAL A 179 12.71 7.22 22.67
N HIS A 180 11.69 8.05 22.90
CA HIS A 180 11.55 8.89 24.09
C HIS A 180 10.54 8.35 25.10
N GLY A 181 9.58 7.53 24.64
CA GLY A 181 8.53 7.04 25.53
C GLY A 181 7.49 6.19 24.82
N MET A 182 6.50 5.77 25.58
CA MET A 182 5.35 5.01 25.07
C MET A 182 4.28 5.98 24.55
N ILE A 183 3.76 5.69 23.36
CA ILE A 183 2.66 6.43 22.78
C ILE A 183 1.34 5.74 23.18
N PRO A 184 0.40 6.43 23.84
CA PRO A 184 -0.85 5.85 24.29
C PRO A 184 -1.87 5.79 23.14
N LEU A 185 -1.52 5.09 22.06
CA LEU A 185 -2.40 4.85 20.92
C LEU A 185 -3.04 3.48 21.02
N GLY A 186 -4.35 3.42 20.74
CA GLY A 186 -5.13 2.21 20.79
C GLY A 186 -4.75 1.21 19.68
N SER A 187 -5.50 1.19 18.60
CA SER A 187 -5.37 0.16 17.56
C SER A 187 -4.10 0.25 16.69
N CYS A 188 -3.35 1.34 16.74
CA CYS A 188 -2.13 1.50 15.97
C CYS A 188 -0.92 1.03 16.75
N THR A 189 -0.39 -0.14 16.39
CA THR A 189 0.82 -0.69 16.99
C THR A 189 2.03 0.01 16.38
N MET A 190 2.48 1.08 16.98
CA MET A 190 3.74 1.70 16.62
C MET A 190 4.88 0.95 17.31
N LYS A 191 5.82 0.46 16.53
CA LYS A 191 6.93 -0.37 17.00
C LYS A 191 8.27 0.27 16.71
N LEU A 192 9.26 -0.01 17.55
CA LEU A 192 10.66 0.17 17.17
C LEU A 192 11.06 -0.99 16.25
N ASN A 193 11.55 -0.66 15.08
CA ASN A 193 12.01 -1.64 14.11
C ASN A 193 13.48 -1.99 14.34
N ALA A 194 13.87 -3.23 14.08
CA ALA A 194 15.27 -3.56 13.99
C ALA A 194 15.89 -2.90 12.75
N ALA A 195 17.10 -2.34 12.89
CA ALA A 195 17.79 -1.70 11.76
C ALA A 195 17.96 -2.65 10.58
N ALA A 196 18.19 -3.95 10.83
CA ALA A 196 18.33 -4.97 9.81
C ALA A 196 17.07 -5.13 8.93
N GLU A 197 15.88 -4.89 9.47
CA GLU A 197 14.63 -4.96 8.69
C GLU A 197 14.51 -3.82 7.68
N LEU A 198 15.10 -2.66 7.98
CA LEU A 198 15.03 -1.45 7.16
C LEU A 198 16.15 -1.37 6.10
N LEU A 199 17.28 -2.04 6.31
CA LEU A 199 18.43 -1.98 5.40
C LEU A 199 18.11 -2.29 3.93
N PRO A 200 17.34 -3.35 3.60
CA PRO A 200 17.06 -3.70 2.21
C PRO A 200 16.30 -2.62 1.42
N VAL A 201 15.55 -1.76 2.11
CA VAL A 201 14.77 -0.68 1.45
C VAL A 201 15.67 0.26 0.63
N SER A 202 16.92 0.46 1.06
CA SER A 202 17.88 1.33 0.38
C SER A 202 18.86 0.59 -0.54
N TRP A 203 18.81 -0.74 -0.61
CA TRP A 203 19.70 -1.48 -1.50
C TRP A 203 19.31 -1.26 -2.97
N PRO A 204 20.24 -0.95 -3.87
CA PRO A 204 19.92 -0.68 -5.27
C PRO A 204 19.11 -1.80 -5.94
N ALA A 205 19.37 -3.05 -5.59
CA ALA A 205 18.63 -4.22 -6.10
C ALA A 205 17.12 -4.19 -5.78
N PHE A 206 16.71 -3.44 -4.75
CA PHE A 206 15.29 -3.20 -4.43
C PHE A 206 14.86 -1.78 -4.78
N ALA A 207 15.67 -0.77 -4.41
CA ALA A 207 15.28 0.64 -4.52
C ALA A 207 15.30 1.19 -5.96
N ALA A 208 16.16 0.64 -6.82
CA ALA A 208 16.36 1.14 -8.19
C ALA A 208 15.52 0.41 -9.26
N LEU A 209 14.65 -0.54 -8.86
CA LEU A 209 13.79 -1.23 -9.82
C LEU A 209 12.49 -0.47 -10.06
N HIS A 210 12.18 -0.23 -11.33
CA HIS A 210 10.90 0.35 -11.72
C HIS A 210 9.76 -0.68 -11.54
N PRO A 211 8.56 -0.29 -11.07
CA PRO A 211 7.45 -1.21 -10.84
C PRO A 211 6.98 -1.98 -12.08
N PHE A 212 7.27 -1.48 -13.27
CA PHE A 212 6.91 -2.08 -14.56
C PHE A 212 8.12 -2.63 -15.33
N SER A 213 9.22 -2.89 -14.63
CA SER A 213 10.35 -3.62 -15.21
C SER A 213 9.91 -5.01 -15.71
N PRO A 214 10.51 -5.55 -16.78
CA PRO A 214 10.19 -6.87 -17.28
C PRO A 214 10.27 -7.94 -16.20
N VAL A 215 9.36 -8.92 -16.26
CA VAL A 215 9.19 -9.94 -15.21
C VAL A 215 10.44 -10.78 -15.00
N ASP A 216 11.17 -11.08 -16.07
CA ASP A 216 12.45 -11.83 -16.05
C ASP A 216 13.59 -11.06 -15.37
N GLN A 217 13.47 -9.74 -15.26
CA GLN A 217 14.45 -8.88 -14.58
C GLN A 217 14.11 -8.62 -13.10
N THR A 218 12.97 -9.10 -12.62
CA THR A 218 12.45 -8.84 -11.26
C THR A 218 12.23 -10.10 -10.44
N GLU A 219 12.95 -11.18 -10.74
CA GLU A 219 12.79 -12.48 -10.09
C GLU A 219 12.90 -12.39 -8.56
N GLY A 220 13.86 -11.62 -8.04
CA GLY A 220 14.03 -11.42 -6.59
C GLY A 220 12.82 -10.81 -5.92
N TYR A 221 12.18 -9.81 -6.54
CA TYR A 221 10.93 -9.24 -6.03
C TYR A 221 9.77 -10.23 -6.06
N ARG A 222 9.66 -11.03 -7.13
CA ARG A 222 8.62 -12.07 -7.23
C ARG A 222 8.80 -13.13 -6.16
N CYS A 223 10.01 -13.66 -6.00
CA CYS A 223 10.29 -14.65 -4.95
C CYS A 223 9.96 -14.10 -3.54
N MET A 224 10.28 -12.83 -3.27
CA MET A 224 9.95 -12.18 -2.01
C MET A 224 8.43 -12.02 -1.84
N ALA A 225 7.72 -11.61 -2.89
CA ALA A 225 6.27 -11.46 -2.87
C ALA A 225 5.57 -12.80 -2.67
N ASP A 226 5.99 -13.84 -3.41
CA ASP A 226 5.46 -15.21 -3.28
C ASP A 226 5.68 -15.77 -1.86
N ASP A 227 6.85 -15.51 -1.27
CA ASP A 227 7.13 -15.87 0.11
C ASP A 227 6.17 -15.17 1.08
N LEU A 228 5.98 -13.86 0.93
CA LEU A 228 5.07 -13.08 1.77
C LEU A 228 3.63 -13.56 1.63
N GLU A 229 3.14 -13.75 0.42
CA GLU A 229 1.77 -14.24 0.17
C GLU A 229 1.58 -15.63 0.79
N ARG A 230 2.53 -16.53 0.59
CA ARG A 230 2.50 -17.88 1.18
C ARG A 230 2.55 -17.86 2.71
N TRP A 231 3.39 -17.02 3.33
CA TRP A 231 3.48 -16.93 4.79
C TRP A 231 2.23 -16.28 5.38
N LEU A 232 1.73 -15.22 4.78
CA LEU A 232 0.49 -14.56 5.23
C LEU A 232 -0.72 -15.49 5.08
N ALA A 233 -0.80 -16.26 3.99
CA ALA A 233 -1.81 -17.30 3.82
C ALA A 233 -1.74 -18.37 4.92
N ALA A 234 -0.53 -18.86 5.24
CA ALA A 234 -0.31 -19.85 6.30
C ALA A 234 -0.69 -19.30 7.69
N LEU A 235 -0.34 -18.04 7.98
CA LEU A 235 -0.66 -17.40 9.26
C LEU A 235 -2.15 -17.14 9.45
N THR A 236 -2.86 -16.87 8.38
CA THR A 236 -4.30 -16.49 8.41
C THR A 236 -5.25 -17.65 8.08
N GLY A 237 -4.73 -18.71 7.44
CA GLY A 237 -5.53 -19.86 7.01
C GLY A 237 -6.33 -19.63 5.73
N PHE A 238 -6.01 -18.60 4.97
CA PHE A 238 -6.63 -18.34 3.67
C PHE A 238 -5.95 -19.11 2.52
N ALA A 239 -6.66 -19.24 1.42
CA ALA A 239 -6.18 -19.97 0.24
C ALA A 239 -5.28 -19.13 -0.65
N ALA A 240 -5.51 -17.83 -0.69
CA ALA A 240 -4.73 -16.89 -1.51
C ALA A 240 -4.64 -15.52 -0.83
N VAL A 241 -3.57 -14.78 -1.13
CA VAL A 241 -3.32 -13.43 -0.64
C VAL A 241 -2.98 -12.54 -1.83
N SER A 242 -3.35 -11.26 -1.77
CA SER A 242 -2.88 -10.23 -2.69
C SER A 242 -2.18 -9.12 -1.92
N LEU A 243 -0.97 -8.77 -2.33
CA LEU A 243 -0.18 -7.66 -1.77
C LEU A 243 -0.51 -6.31 -2.43
N GLN A 244 -1.42 -6.28 -3.39
CA GLN A 244 -1.68 -5.09 -4.19
C GLN A 244 -2.24 -3.91 -3.39
N PRO A 245 -3.19 -4.06 -2.42
CA PRO A 245 -3.70 -2.93 -1.67
C PRO A 245 -2.60 -2.24 -0.86
N ASN A 246 -2.45 -0.93 -1.02
CA ASN A 246 -1.39 -0.14 -0.39
C ASN A 246 -1.83 0.63 0.86
N ALA A 247 -2.97 0.28 1.43
CA ALA A 247 -3.46 0.75 2.73
C ALA A 247 -4.51 -0.20 3.29
N GLY A 248 -4.75 -0.18 4.60
CA GLY A 248 -5.80 -0.99 5.22
C GLY A 248 -7.19 -0.69 4.66
N SER A 249 -7.54 0.59 4.53
CA SER A 249 -8.82 1.00 3.92
C SER A 249 -8.95 0.59 2.45
N GLN A 250 -7.85 0.55 1.71
CA GLN A 250 -7.86 0.03 0.35
C GLN A 250 -8.02 -1.51 0.34
N GLY A 251 -7.46 -2.21 1.33
CA GLY A 251 -7.71 -3.63 1.57
C GLY A 251 -9.19 -3.89 1.91
N GLU A 252 -9.81 -3.04 2.75
CA GLU A 252 -11.25 -3.10 3.01
C GLU A 252 -12.05 -2.99 1.70
N TYR A 253 -11.78 -1.96 0.92
CA TYR A 253 -12.45 -1.73 -0.36
C TYR A 253 -12.23 -2.90 -1.34
N ALA A 254 -11.00 -3.36 -1.51
CA ALA A 254 -10.65 -4.47 -2.39
C ALA A 254 -11.36 -5.76 -1.98
N GLY A 255 -11.37 -6.10 -0.69
CA GLY A 255 -12.03 -7.29 -0.17
C GLY A 255 -13.55 -7.26 -0.39
N LEU A 256 -14.19 -6.12 -0.23
CA LEU A 256 -15.63 -5.96 -0.52
C LEU A 256 -15.93 -6.02 -2.02
N LEU A 257 -15.05 -5.50 -2.87
CA LEU A 257 -15.18 -5.66 -4.33
C LEU A 257 -15.06 -7.13 -4.75
N VAL A 258 -14.16 -7.90 -4.14
CA VAL A 258 -14.02 -9.35 -4.34
C VAL A 258 -15.33 -10.06 -3.99
N ILE A 259 -15.91 -9.79 -2.83
CA ILE A 259 -17.21 -10.34 -2.42
C ILE A 259 -18.31 -9.99 -3.44
N ARG A 260 -18.38 -8.73 -3.85
CA ARG A 260 -19.37 -8.29 -4.84
C ARG A 260 -19.18 -8.95 -6.21
N ALA A 261 -17.93 -9.12 -6.65
CA ALA A 261 -17.63 -9.79 -7.91
C ALA A 261 -18.06 -11.26 -7.85
N TRP A 262 -17.83 -11.93 -6.73
CA TRP A 262 -18.29 -13.30 -6.51
C TRP A 262 -19.83 -13.41 -6.56
N HIS A 263 -20.57 -12.56 -5.86
CA HIS A 263 -22.04 -12.53 -5.93
C HIS A 263 -22.53 -12.29 -7.37
N ARG A 264 -21.92 -11.33 -8.08
CA ARG A 264 -22.27 -11.04 -9.49
C ARG A 264 -22.04 -12.25 -10.39
N SER A 265 -20.97 -13.01 -10.21
CA SER A 265 -20.65 -14.20 -10.99
C SER A 265 -21.71 -15.31 -10.84
N ARG A 266 -22.47 -15.27 -9.73
CA ARG A 266 -23.56 -16.19 -9.40
C ARG A 266 -24.94 -15.67 -9.82
N GLY A 267 -25.03 -14.51 -10.48
CA GLY A 267 -26.30 -13.85 -10.80
C GLY A 267 -26.96 -13.15 -9.60
N GLU A 268 -26.25 -12.97 -8.48
CA GLU A 268 -26.75 -12.41 -7.24
C GLU A 268 -26.33 -10.94 -7.05
N ALA A 269 -26.30 -10.16 -8.14
CA ALA A 269 -25.88 -8.74 -8.10
C ALA A 269 -26.78 -7.84 -7.22
N HIS A 270 -27.98 -8.31 -6.86
CA HIS A 270 -28.94 -7.66 -5.98
C HIS A 270 -28.53 -7.69 -4.50
N ARG A 271 -27.56 -8.54 -4.10
CA ARG A 271 -27.05 -8.59 -2.74
C ARG A 271 -26.18 -7.35 -2.49
N ASP A 272 -26.73 -6.38 -1.77
CA ASP A 272 -26.10 -5.08 -1.51
C ASP A 272 -26.13 -4.65 -0.03
N ILE A 273 -26.61 -5.50 0.89
CA ILE A 273 -26.62 -5.24 2.32
C ILE A 273 -25.32 -5.71 2.96
N CYS A 274 -24.72 -4.83 3.77
CA CYS A 274 -23.56 -5.13 4.61
C CYS A 274 -23.93 -4.90 6.09
N LEU A 275 -23.92 -5.97 6.88
CA LEU A 275 -24.08 -5.88 8.33
C LEU A 275 -22.78 -5.41 8.97
N ILE A 276 -22.85 -4.46 9.89
CA ILE A 276 -21.67 -3.92 10.58
C ILE A 276 -21.98 -3.71 12.07
N PRO A 277 -21.27 -4.35 12.99
CA PRO A 277 -21.44 -4.13 14.42
C PRO A 277 -21.11 -2.68 14.82
N THR A 278 -21.80 -2.16 15.82
CA THR A 278 -21.54 -0.79 16.34
C THR A 278 -20.16 -0.63 16.96
N SER A 279 -19.48 -1.75 17.29
CA SER A 279 -18.08 -1.81 17.73
C SER A 279 -17.07 -1.70 16.59
N ALA A 280 -17.51 -1.69 15.33
CA ALA A 280 -16.59 -1.66 14.19
C ALA A 280 -15.83 -0.33 14.07
N HIS A 281 -14.65 -0.39 13.46
CA HIS A 281 -13.89 0.83 13.13
C HIS A 281 -14.67 1.71 12.15
N GLY A 282 -14.56 3.04 12.29
CA GLY A 282 -15.29 3.99 11.47
C GLY A 282 -14.99 3.95 9.96
N THR A 283 -13.92 3.25 9.53
CA THR A 283 -13.62 3.02 8.12
C THR A 283 -14.49 1.93 7.49
N ASN A 284 -14.97 0.95 8.28
CA ASN A 284 -15.74 -0.17 7.74
C ASN A 284 -17.02 0.30 7.04
N PRO A 285 -17.91 1.12 7.67
CA PRO A 285 -19.09 1.61 6.96
C PRO A 285 -18.73 2.52 5.76
N ALA A 286 -17.63 3.28 5.84
CA ALA A 286 -17.21 4.10 4.71
C ALA A 286 -16.76 3.25 3.52
N SER A 287 -15.97 2.21 3.76
CA SER A 287 -15.52 1.26 2.73
C SER A 287 -16.69 0.47 2.11
N ALA A 288 -17.68 0.08 2.93
CA ALA A 288 -18.90 -0.58 2.46
C ALA A 288 -19.68 0.33 1.48
N VAL A 289 -19.91 1.58 1.85
CA VAL A 289 -20.58 2.57 0.97
C VAL A 289 -19.78 2.81 -0.31
N MET A 290 -18.46 2.96 -0.23
CA MET A 290 -17.59 3.10 -1.41
C MET A 290 -17.67 1.90 -2.35
N ALA A 291 -17.78 0.70 -1.79
CA ALA A 291 -18.00 -0.53 -2.56
C ALA A 291 -19.43 -0.64 -3.12
N GLY A 292 -20.31 0.32 -2.85
CA GLY A 292 -21.71 0.34 -3.30
C GLY A 292 -22.61 -0.61 -2.51
N LEU A 293 -22.31 -0.83 -1.23
CA LEU A 293 -23.13 -1.59 -0.29
C LEU A 293 -23.92 -0.63 0.62
N LYS A 294 -25.07 -1.09 1.10
CA LYS A 294 -25.90 -0.42 2.10
C LYS A 294 -25.56 -0.98 3.48
N VAL A 295 -25.29 -0.10 4.42
CA VAL A 295 -24.89 -0.50 5.77
C VAL A 295 -26.12 -0.67 6.65
N VAL A 296 -26.19 -1.81 7.33
CA VAL A 296 -27.15 -2.09 8.41
C VAL A 296 -26.37 -2.34 9.68
N ALA A 297 -26.60 -1.51 10.70
CA ALA A 297 -25.87 -1.60 11.96
C ALA A 297 -26.38 -2.79 12.79
N VAL A 298 -25.49 -3.55 13.42
CA VAL A 298 -25.78 -4.61 14.40
C VAL A 298 -25.41 -4.11 15.78
N ALA A 299 -26.28 -4.33 16.77
CA ALA A 299 -26.05 -3.90 18.15
C ALA A 299 -24.90 -4.70 18.79
N CYS A 300 -24.30 -4.10 19.83
CA CYS A 300 -23.43 -4.78 20.79
C CYS A 300 -24.08 -4.78 22.16
N ASP A 301 -23.76 -5.79 22.96
CA ASP A 301 -24.19 -5.86 24.35
C ASP A 301 -23.37 -4.93 25.27
N ASP A 302 -23.74 -4.86 26.54
CA ASP A 302 -23.08 -4.01 27.54
C ASP A 302 -21.63 -4.48 27.86
N GLU A 303 -21.27 -5.72 27.53
CA GLU A 303 -19.94 -6.28 27.70
C GLU A 303 -19.03 -6.03 26.47
N GLY A 304 -19.60 -5.45 25.42
CA GLY A 304 -18.90 -5.09 24.18
C GLY A 304 -18.84 -6.21 23.14
N ASN A 305 -19.61 -7.30 23.32
CA ASN A 305 -19.75 -8.36 22.33
C ASN A 305 -20.84 -8.01 21.30
N ILE A 306 -20.83 -8.69 20.16
CA ILE A 306 -21.91 -8.59 19.17
C ILE A 306 -23.18 -9.22 19.71
N ASP A 307 -24.31 -8.49 19.67
CA ASP A 307 -25.62 -9.06 19.98
C ASP A 307 -26.01 -10.08 18.89
N GLN A 308 -25.88 -11.37 19.23
CA GLN A 308 -26.15 -12.46 18.29
C GLN A 308 -27.62 -12.58 17.94
N GLN A 309 -28.54 -12.14 18.81
CA GLN A 309 -29.98 -12.14 18.51
C GLN A 309 -30.32 -11.07 17.48
N ASP A 310 -29.80 -9.86 17.67
CA ASP A 310 -29.95 -8.77 16.72
C ASP A 310 -29.30 -9.11 15.37
N LEU A 311 -28.11 -9.72 15.39
CA LEU A 311 -27.43 -10.19 14.17
C LEU A 311 -28.30 -11.21 13.42
N ALA A 312 -28.80 -12.23 14.12
CA ALA A 312 -29.63 -13.28 13.49
C ALA A 312 -30.94 -12.70 12.92
N ALA A 313 -31.61 -11.79 13.65
CA ALA A 313 -32.81 -11.12 13.20
C ALA A 313 -32.56 -10.32 11.90
N LYS A 314 -31.48 -9.52 11.88
CA LYS A 314 -31.13 -8.70 10.70
C LYS A 314 -30.65 -9.54 9.51
N ALA A 315 -29.91 -10.61 9.76
CA ALA A 315 -29.51 -11.53 8.71
C ALA A 315 -30.72 -12.22 8.07
N ALA A 316 -31.72 -12.60 8.85
CA ALA A 316 -32.97 -13.17 8.35
C ALA A 316 -33.84 -12.12 7.61
N GLU A 317 -33.97 -10.92 8.16
CA GLU A 317 -34.71 -9.82 7.52
C GLU A 317 -34.16 -9.48 6.15
N HIS A 318 -32.86 -9.50 5.98
CA HIS A 318 -32.17 -9.13 4.74
C HIS A 318 -31.64 -10.34 3.95
N ALA A 319 -32.11 -11.55 4.21
CA ALA A 319 -31.56 -12.80 3.65
C ALA A 319 -31.33 -12.78 2.14
N ASP A 320 -32.28 -12.22 1.37
CA ASP A 320 -32.20 -12.14 -0.09
C ASP A 320 -31.16 -11.10 -0.58
N GLN A 321 -30.84 -10.10 0.24
CA GLN A 321 -29.97 -8.99 -0.13
C GLN A 321 -28.64 -8.98 0.63
N LEU A 322 -28.45 -9.90 1.58
CA LEU A 322 -27.25 -9.94 2.41
C LEU A 322 -26.01 -10.28 1.57
N ALA A 323 -25.13 -9.29 1.40
CA ALA A 323 -23.86 -9.46 0.71
C ALA A 323 -22.75 -9.86 1.67
N ALA A 324 -22.63 -9.16 2.80
CA ALA A 324 -21.52 -9.36 3.73
C ALA A 324 -21.86 -8.96 5.17
N LEU A 325 -21.10 -9.52 6.11
CA LEU A 325 -20.86 -8.97 7.45
C LEU A 325 -19.43 -8.45 7.47
N MET A 326 -19.19 -7.23 7.96
CA MET A 326 -17.85 -6.76 8.34
C MET A 326 -17.69 -6.86 9.87
N VAL A 327 -16.76 -7.68 10.34
CA VAL A 327 -16.50 -7.90 11.77
C VAL A 327 -15.03 -7.68 12.07
N THR A 328 -14.73 -7.05 13.21
CA THR A 328 -13.36 -6.90 13.73
C THR A 328 -13.12 -7.96 14.81
N TYR A 329 -12.02 -8.70 14.74
CA TYR A 329 -11.67 -9.74 15.69
C TYR A 329 -10.18 -9.74 16.05
N PRO A 330 -9.80 -9.58 17.33
CA PRO A 330 -10.64 -9.13 18.45
C PRO A 330 -11.29 -7.76 18.14
N SER A 331 -12.41 -7.46 18.81
CA SER A 331 -13.15 -6.21 18.56
C SER A 331 -12.32 -4.96 18.95
N THR A 332 -12.72 -3.79 18.48
CA THR A 332 -12.11 -2.51 18.89
C THR A 332 -12.31 -2.19 20.37
N HIS A 333 -13.17 -2.93 21.07
CA HIS A 333 -13.33 -2.88 22.52
C HIS A 333 -12.26 -3.68 23.27
N GLY A 334 -11.37 -4.38 22.57
CA GLY A 334 -10.38 -5.27 23.16
C GLY A 334 -10.95 -6.60 23.63
N VAL A 335 -12.06 -7.04 23.03
CA VAL A 335 -12.81 -8.24 23.44
C VAL A 335 -12.72 -9.30 22.36
N PHE A 336 -12.51 -10.56 22.76
CA PHE A 336 -12.67 -11.72 21.89
C PHE A 336 -14.14 -12.15 21.83
N GLU A 337 -14.71 -12.15 20.65
CA GLU A 337 -16.02 -12.72 20.37
C GLU A 337 -15.98 -14.25 20.55
N THR A 338 -16.50 -14.74 21.67
CA THR A 338 -16.52 -16.19 21.93
C THR A 338 -17.38 -16.96 20.94
N GLY A 339 -18.44 -16.32 20.42
CA GLY A 339 -19.35 -16.86 19.41
C GLY A 339 -18.97 -16.57 17.97
N ILE A 340 -17.71 -16.28 17.65
CA ILE A 340 -17.31 -15.88 16.28
C ILE A 340 -17.66 -16.92 15.21
N ARG A 341 -17.60 -18.21 15.52
CA ARG A 341 -17.96 -19.29 14.58
C ARG A 341 -19.45 -19.31 14.27
N GLU A 342 -20.27 -19.13 15.29
CA GLU A 342 -21.73 -19.03 15.20
C GLU A 342 -22.13 -17.79 14.41
N ILE A 343 -21.49 -16.66 14.65
CA ILE A 343 -21.65 -15.41 13.90
C ILE A 343 -21.37 -15.65 12.41
N CYS A 344 -20.25 -16.26 12.06
CA CYS A 344 -19.93 -16.61 10.68
C CYS A 344 -20.98 -17.55 10.07
N SER A 345 -21.39 -18.57 10.81
CA SER A 345 -22.37 -19.55 10.34
C SER A 345 -23.73 -18.91 10.03
N VAL A 346 -24.21 -18.00 10.88
CA VAL A 346 -25.47 -17.27 10.64
C VAL A 346 -25.41 -16.49 9.34
N VAL A 347 -24.32 -15.79 9.08
CA VAL A 347 -24.15 -15.02 7.83
C VAL A 347 -24.14 -15.92 6.61
N HIS A 348 -23.40 -17.03 6.66
CA HIS A 348 -23.33 -17.99 5.56
C HIS A 348 -24.68 -18.67 5.28
N GLN A 349 -25.46 -18.99 6.31
CA GLN A 349 -26.80 -19.59 6.16
C GLN A 349 -27.75 -18.67 5.38
N HIS A 350 -27.54 -17.37 5.41
CA HIS A 350 -28.31 -16.36 4.67
C HIS A 350 -27.62 -15.91 3.37
N GLY A 351 -26.57 -16.64 2.91
CA GLY A 351 -25.90 -16.41 1.64
C GLY A 351 -24.87 -15.28 1.63
N GLY A 352 -24.66 -14.59 2.76
CA GLY A 352 -23.64 -13.54 2.91
C GLY A 352 -22.22 -14.10 3.05
N GLN A 353 -21.22 -13.24 2.88
CA GLN A 353 -19.81 -13.54 3.12
C GLN A 353 -19.31 -12.81 4.35
N VAL A 354 -18.33 -13.38 5.05
CA VAL A 354 -17.74 -12.76 6.25
C VAL A 354 -16.43 -12.06 5.89
N TYR A 355 -16.46 -10.73 5.96
CA TYR A 355 -15.28 -9.90 5.89
C TYR A 355 -14.76 -9.65 7.31
N LEU A 356 -13.55 -10.09 7.58
CA LEU A 356 -12.88 -9.85 8.86
C LEU A 356 -11.92 -8.66 8.73
N ASP A 357 -12.14 -7.64 9.56
CA ASP A 357 -11.17 -6.59 9.76
C ASP A 357 -10.00 -7.12 10.61
N GLY A 358 -8.93 -7.51 9.93
CA GLY A 358 -7.68 -8.00 10.52
C GLY A 358 -6.61 -6.93 10.58
N ALA A 359 -6.99 -5.66 10.64
CA ALA A 359 -6.06 -4.53 10.70
C ALA A 359 -4.98 -4.73 11.78
N ASN A 360 -5.32 -5.37 12.88
CA ASN A 360 -4.38 -5.73 13.93
C ASN A 360 -4.51 -7.22 14.27
N LEU A 361 -3.50 -8.02 13.90
CA LEU A 361 -3.41 -9.45 14.18
C LEU A 361 -2.52 -9.78 15.40
N ASN A 362 -2.11 -8.80 16.20
CA ASN A 362 -1.17 -9.03 17.31
C ASN A 362 -1.69 -10.04 18.35
N ALA A 363 -3.00 -10.24 18.44
CA ALA A 363 -3.61 -11.25 19.31
C ALA A 363 -3.86 -12.60 18.61
N GLN A 364 -3.54 -12.73 17.33
CA GLN A 364 -3.94 -13.89 16.53
C GLN A 364 -2.76 -14.68 15.95
N VAL A 365 -1.68 -14.01 15.54
CA VAL A 365 -0.55 -14.63 14.85
C VAL A 365 0.01 -15.80 15.66
N GLY A 366 0.00 -17.00 15.06
CA GLY A 366 0.46 -18.23 15.68
C GLY A 366 -0.47 -18.82 16.77
N LEU A 367 -1.62 -18.17 17.07
CA LEU A 367 -2.61 -18.60 18.06
C LEU A 367 -3.93 -19.00 17.44
N CYS A 368 -4.44 -18.25 16.47
CA CYS A 368 -5.63 -18.62 15.70
C CYS A 368 -5.50 -18.15 14.25
N ARG A 369 -6.35 -18.66 13.37
CA ARG A 369 -6.36 -18.36 11.95
C ARG A 369 -7.77 -17.93 11.51
N PRO A 370 -7.95 -16.71 11.01
CA PRO A 370 -9.26 -16.20 10.56
C PRO A 370 -10.00 -17.13 9.59
N GLY A 371 -9.32 -17.65 8.58
CA GLY A 371 -9.91 -18.59 7.63
C GLY A 371 -10.41 -19.88 8.26
N ALA A 372 -9.85 -20.29 9.42
CA ALA A 372 -10.24 -21.53 10.08
C ALA A 372 -11.51 -21.40 10.95
N PHE A 373 -11.93 -20.19 11.30
CA PHE A 373 -13.17 -19.98 12.06
C PHE A 373 -14.32 -19.43 11.24
N GLY A 374 -14.15 -19.23 9.92
CA GLY A 374 -15.25 -18.92 9.01
C GLY A 374 -15.18 -17.54 8.34
N ALA A 375 -14.07 -16.80 8.46
CA ALA A 375 -13.88 -15.60 7.67
C ALA A 375 -13.59 -15.98 6.20
N ASP A 376 -14.23 -15.25 5.25
CA ASP A 376 -14.05 -15.45 3.82
C ASP A 376 -13.01 -14.50 3.22
N VAL A 377 -12.91 -13.29 3.77
CA VAL A 377 -11.94 -12.27 3.42
C VAL A 377 -11.38 -11.64 4.69
N CYS A 378 -10.10 -11.32 4.68
CA CYS A 378 -9.48 -10.55 5.74
C CYS A 378 -8.45 -9.59 5.16
N HIS A 379 -8.48 -8.30 5.51
CA HIS A 379 -7.34 -7.45 5.26
C HIS A 379 -6.35 -7.47 6.42
N LEU A 380 -5.10 -7.23 6.12
CA LEU A 380 -3.99 -7.20 7.06
C LEU A 380 -3.30 -5.84 6.95
N ASN A 381 -2.87 -5.26 8.08
CA ASN A 381 -2.03 -4.07 8.04
C ASN A 381 -0.58 -4.45 8.37
N LEU A 382 0.28 -4.49 7.34
CA LEU A 382 1.70 -4.82 7.56
C LEU A 382 2.40 -3.78 8.44
N HIS A 383 1.90 -2.54 8.44
CA HIS A 383 2.36 -1.45 9.32
C HIS A 383 1.84 -1.53 10.77
N LYS A 384 1.06 -2.56 11.13
CA LYS A 384 0.65 -2.82 12.52
C LYS A 384 1.31 -4.07 13.09
N THR A 385 1.09 -5.23 12.50
CA THR A 385 1.55 -6.52 13.04
C THR A 385 2.88 -6.99 12.45
N PHE A 386 3.24 -6.52 11.24
CA PHE A 386 4.37 -7.03 10.46
C PHE A 386 5.46 -5.99 10.19
N CYS A 387 5.71 -5.13 11.17
CA CYS A 387 6.88 -4.25 11.31
C CYS A 387 7.07 -3.10 10.32
N ILE A 388 6.25 -2.90 9.30
CA ILE A 388 6.38 -1.68 8.49
C ILE A 388 6.14 -0.46 9.40
N PRO A 389 7.01 0.56 9.40
CA PRO A 389 6.82 1.77 10.20
C PRO A 389 5.52 2.49 9.79
N HIS A 390 4.68 2.84 10.76
CA HIS A 390 3.46 3.61 10.48
C HIS A 390 3.74 5.10 10.24
N GLY A 391 4.71 5.66 10.95
CA GLY A 391 5.21 7.02 10.75
C GLY A 391 4.16 8.13 10.91
N GLY A 392 3.08 7.85 11.65
CA GLY A 392 2.00 8.83 11.86
C GLY A 392 1.02 8.97 10.69
N GLY A 393 1.03 8.09 9.67
CA GLY A 393 0.05 8.16 8.60
C GLY A 393 0.40 7.44 7.30
N GLY A 394 1.19 6.44 7.36
CA GLY A 394 1.71 5.66 6.23
C GLY A 394 3.23 5.74 6.18
N PRO A 395 3.93 4.84 5.50
CA PRO A 395 3.49 4.03 4.38
C PRO A 395 2.56 2.91 4.83
N GLY A 396 1.61 2.56 3.98
CA GLY A 396 0.70 1.47 4.24
C GLY A 396 0.89 0.32 3.25
N VAL A 397 0.71 -0.90 3.73
CA VAL A 397 0.41 -2.07 2.90
C VAL A 397 -0.71 -2.81 3.60
N GLY A 398 -1.80 -3.02 2.87
CA GLY A 398 -3.02 -3.65 3.37
C GLY A 398 -3.39 -4.90 2.57
N PRO A 399 -2.60 -5.99 2.62
CA PRO A 399 -2.90 -7.20 1.87
C PRO A 399 -4.28 -7.74 2.21
N ILE A 400 -4.91 -8.42 1.27
CA ILE A 400 -6.13 -9.18 1.51
C ILE A 400 -5.86 -10.67 1.36
N GLY A 401 -6.29 -11.45 2.36
CA GLY A 401 -6.38 -12.91 2.29
C GLY A 401 -7.82 -13.32 2.00
N VAL A 402 -8.02 -14.34 1.17
CA VAL A 402 -9.34 -14.78 0.76
C VAL A 402 -9.49 -16.30 0.79
N ALA A 403 -10.71 -16.79 1.05
CA ALA A 403 -11.08 -18.18 0.93
C ALA A 403 -10.98 -18.66 -0.52
N ALA A 404 -10.87 -19.98 -0.72
CA ALA A 404 -10.61 -20.57 -2.04
C ALA A 404 -11.61 -20.17 -3.13
N HIS A 405 -12.90 -20.05 -2.80
CA HIS A 405 -13.95 -19.68 -3.76
C HIS A 405 -13.86 -18.20 -4.20
N LEU A 406 -13.16 -17.37 -3.44
CA LEU A 406 -12.95 -15.96 -3.73
C LEU A 406 -11.61 -15.67 -4.44
N ALA A 407 -10.67 -16.62 -4.42
CA ALA A 407 -9.35 -16.43 -5.03
C ALA A 407 -9.37 -15.98 -6.51
N PRO A 408 -10.28 -16.49 -7.38
CA PRO A 408 -10.36 -16.04 -8.77
C PRO A 408 -10.75 -14.56 -8.95
N PHE A 409 -11.21 -13.91 -7.89
CA PHE A 409 -11.71 -12.53 -7.91
C PHE A 409 -10.72 -11.53 -7.32
N LEU A 410 -9.52 -11.97 -6.92
CA LEU A 410 -8.45 -11.06 -6.44
C LEU A 410 -8.10 -10.00 -7.49
N PRO A 411 -7.64 -8.81 -7.08
CA PRO A 411 -7.29 -7.75 -8.00
C PRO A 411 -6.16 -8.18 -8.95
N GLY A 412 -6.37 -7.98 -10.25
CA GLY A 412 -5.35 -8.15 -11.27
C GLY A 412 -4.70 -6.83 -11.65
N HIS A 413 -3.80 -6.88 -12.62
CA HIS A 413 -3.16 -5.68 -13.15
C HIS A 413 -2.97 -5.80 -14.67
N PRO A 414 -3.34 -4.77 -15.47
CA PRO A 414 -3.30 -4.86 -16.95
C PRO A 414 -1.90 -5.08 -17.52
N LEU A 415 -0.86 -4.71 -16.78
CA LEU A 415 0.54 -4.89 -17.19
C LEU A 415 1.16 -6.21 -16.67
N GLN A 416 0.37 -7.09 -16.04
CA GLN A 416 0.79 -8.44 -15.68
C GLN A 416 0.22 -9.46 -16.66
N ALA A 417 1.09 -10.23 -17.30
CA ALA A 417 0.67 -11.30 -18.21
C ALA A 417 -0.20 -12.33 -17.48
N GLY A 418 -1.34 -12.68 -18.06
CA GLY A 418 -2.25 -13.69 -17.51
C GLY A 418 -3.15 -13.19 -16.37
N ALA A 419 -3.10 -11.95 -16.00
CA ALA A 419 -3.94 -11.36 -14.95
C ALA A 419 -5.35 -11.03 -15.46
N SER A 420 -6.11 -12.07 -15.81
CA SER A 420 -7.57 -11.96 -15.94
C SER A 420 -8.17 -12.00 -14.54
N SER A 421 -8.58 -10.87 -14.00
CA SER A 421 -9.29 -10.81 -12.72
C SER A 421 -10.67 -10.23 -12.89
N ALA A 422 -11.59 -10.66 -12.02
CA ALA A 422 -12.97 -10.17 -12.03
C ALA A 422 -13.09 -8.72 -11.52
N ILE A 423 -12.10 -8.25 -10.75
CA ILE A 423 -11.97 -6.83 -10.38
C ILE A 423 -10.70 -6.25 -10.99
N GLY A 424 -10.75 -4.97 -11.38
CA GLY A 424 -9.58 -4.24 -11.88
C GLY A 424 -8.53 -4.01 -10.80
N PRO A 425 -7.43 -3.33 -11.14
CA PRO A 425 -6.40 -2.98 -10.17
C PRO A 425 -6.94 -2.01 -9.11
N VAL A 426 -6.49 -2.19 -7.87
CA VAL A 426 -6.83 -1.30 -6.75
C VAL A 426 -5.68 -0.35 -6.40
N SER A 427 -4.52 -0.52 -7.03
CA SER A 427 -3.38 0.40 -6.95
C SER A 427 -2.66 0.51 -8.30
N ALA A 428 -1.83 1.54 -8.45
CA ALA A 428 -1.14 1.83 -9.71
C ALA A 428 -0.10 0.77 -10.10
N ALA A 429 0.46 0.05 -9.13
CA ALA A 429 1.42 -1.02 -9.35
C ALA A 429 0.90 -2.35 -8.81
N ALA A 430 1.29 -3.44 -9.44
CA ALA A 430 0.80 -4.77 -9.14
C ALA A 430 1.08 -5.25 -7.70
N LEU A 431 2.19 -4.83 -7.12
CA LEU A 431 2.58 -5.11 -5.73
C LEU A 431 2.31 -3.92 -4.79
N GLY A 432 1.50 -2.93 -5.21
CA GLY A 432 1.17 -1.76 -4.41
C GLY A 432 2.42 -1.00 -3.94
N SER A 433 2.68 -0.98 -2.64
CA SER A 433 3.85 -0.33 -2.03
C SER A 433 5.06 -1.26 -1.99
N ALA A 434 5.54 -1.72 -3.14
CA ALA A 434 6.57 -2.75 -3.27
C ALA A 434 7.86 -2.43 -2.50
N SER A 435 8.31 -1.18 -2.49
CA SER A 435 9.59 -0.75 -1.89
C SER A 435 9.70 -1.04 -0.38
N ILE A 436 8.60 -1.20 0.33
CA ILE A 436 8.58 -1.46 1.79
C ILE A 436 8.23 -2.91 2.15
N LEU A 437 7.88 -3.75 1.19
CA LEU A 437 7.64 -5.18 1.42
C LEU A 437 8.86 -5.91 2.02
N PRO A 438 10.10 -5.56 1.67
CA PRO A 438 11.29 -6.17 2.29
C PRO A 438 11.29 -6.10 3.82
N ILE A 439 10.70 -5.06 4.43
CA ILE A 439 10.63 -4.90 5.89
C ILE A 439 9.84 -6.06 6.52
N SER A 440 8.63 -6.32 6.03
CA SER A 440 7.81 -7.43 6.53
C SER A 440 8.41 -8.79 6.20
N TRP A 441 9.03 -8.95 5.03
CA TRP A 441 9.72 -10.18 4.66
C TRP A 441 10.89 -10.47 5.61
N MET A 442 11.73 -9.47 5.91
CA MET A 442 12.81 -9.57 6.88
C MET A 442 12.29 -9.91 8.28
N TYR A 443 11.25 -9.21 8.74
CA TYR A 443 10.63 -9.48 10.03
C TYR A 443 10.17 -10.92 10.16
N LEU A 444 9.40 -11.42 9.20
CA LEU A 444 8.90 -12.80 9.23
C LEU A 444 10.03 -13.82 9.16
N ARG A 445 11.05 -13.54 8.33
CA ARG A 445 12.22 -14.41 8.16
C ARG A 445 13.10 -14.48 9.42
N MET A 446 13.31 -13.35 10.08
CA MET A 446 14.11 -13.25 11.30
C MET A 446 13.41 -13.84 12.51
N MET A 447 12.11 -13.60 12.66
CA MET A 447 11.33 -14.09 13.79
C MET A 447 11.08 -15.60 13.72
N GLY A 448 10.70 -16.12 12.56
CA GLY A 448 10.23 -17.50 12.44
C GLY A 448 8.93 -17.76 13.20
N ALA A 449 8.41 -18.98 13.10
CA ALA A 449 7.08 -19.32 13.64
C ALA A 449 6.99 -19.21 15.18
N ASP A 450 8.03 -19.64 15.89
CA ASP A 450 8.01 -19.67 17.35
C ASP A 450 8.04 -18.29 17.98
N ALA A 451 8.93 -17.39 17.45
CA ALA A 451 9.01 -16.05 18.00
C ALA A 451 7.79 -15.19 17.61
N LEU A 452 7.19 -15.40 16.45
CA LEU A 452 5.91 -14.76 16.08
C LEU A 452 4.79 -15.15 17.03
N ARG A 453 4.67 -16.44 17.37
CA ARG A 453 3.71 -16.92 18.37
C ARG A 453 3.98 -16.34 19.74
N GLN A 454 5.25 -16.29 20.15
CA GLN A 454 5.66 -15.70 21.40
C GLN A 454 5.33 -14.20 21.46
N ALA A 455 5.52 -13.46 20.39
CA ALA A 455 5.16 -12.04 20.30
C ALA A 455 3.66 -11.82 20.58
N SER A 456 2.79 -12.64 19.98
CA SER A 456 1.34 -12.59 20.23
C SER A 456 1.00 -12.93 21.67
N ALA A 457 1.62 -13.96 22.23
CA ALA A 457 1.40 -14.36 23.63
C ALA A 457 1.82 -13.26 24.62
N VAL A 458 2.96 -12.61 24.36
CA VAL A 458 3.46 -11.49 25.17
C VAL A 458 2.55 -10.26 25.04
N ALA A 459 2.02 -9.97 23.85
CA ALA A 459 1.06 -8.88 23.66
C ALA A 459 -0.20 -9.08 24.50
N LEU A 460 -0.79 -10.29 24.49
CA LEU A 460 -1.92 -10.65 25.31
C LEU A 460 -1.62 -10.57 26.80
N LEU A 461 -0.47 -11.11 27.22
CA LEU A 461 -0.04 -11.08 28.63
C LEU A 461 0.14 -9.64 29.12
N SER A 462 0.80 -8.80 28.34
CA SER A 462 1.08 -7.40 28.70
C SER A 462 -0.21 -6.59 28.84
N ALA A 463 -1.16 -6.73 27.90
CA ALA A 463 -2.44 -6.05 27.98
C ALA A 463 -3.25 -6.47 29.22
N ASN A 464 -3.33 -7.76 29.50
CA ASN A 464 -4.02 -8.28 30.69
C ASN A 464 -3.32 -7.89 31.98
N TYR A 465 -1.99 -7.86 32.02
CA TYR A 465 -1.22 -7.38 33.19
C TYR A 465 -1.51 -5.90 33.46
N LEU A 466 -1.47 -5.06 32.43
CA LEU A 466 -1.80 -3.63 32.56
C LEU A 466 -3.25 -3.42 33.00
N ALA A 467 -4.19 -4.12 32.37
CA ALA A 467 -5.60 -4.08 32.74
C ALA A 467 -5.80 -4.45 34.22
N HIS A 468 -5.14 -5.52 34.69
CA HIS A 468 -5.21 -5.92 36.09
C HIS A 468 -4.59 -4.87 37.05
N ARG A 469 -3.45 -4.31 36.70
CA ARG A 469 -2.74 -3.32 37.55
C ARG A 469 -3.46 -1.99 37.65
N LEU A 470 -4.08 -1.56 36.54
CA LEU A 470 -4.70 -0.24 36.43
C LEU A 470 -6.16 -0.24 36.92
N ASP A 471 -6.85 -1.34 36.88
CA ASP A 471 -8.30 -1.49 37.17
C ASP A 471 -8.76 -0.85 38.49
N ARG A 472 -7.90 -0.83 39.51
CA ARG A 472 -8.21 -0.23 40.83
C ARG A 472 -8.35 1.28 40.77
N SER A 473 -7.60 1.95 39.87
CA SER A 473 -7.56 3.41 39.73
C SER A 473 -8.27 3.90 38.47
N TYR A 474 -8.28 3.06 37.46
CA TYR A 474 -8.86 3.33 36.13
C TYR A 474 -9.63 2.10 35.68
N PRO A 475 -10.95 2.02 35.94
CA PRO A 475 -11.74 0.84 35.59
C PRO A 475 -11.59 0.46 34.10
N VAL A 476 -11.43 -0.83 33.84
CA VAL A 476 -11.45 -1.36 32.48
C VAL A 476 -12.90 -1.44 32.01
N LEU A 477 -13.21 -0.77 30.88
CA LEU A 477 -14.57 -0.61 30.41
C LEU A 477 -15.18 -1.91 29.88
N PHE A 478 -14.42 -2.69 29.09
CA PHE A 478 -14.88 -3.94 28.50
C PHE A 478 -13.91 -5.08 28.79
N ARG A 479 -14.44 -6.25 29.11
CA ARG A 479 -13.62 -7.45 29.43
C ARG A 479 -14.11 -8.72 28.75
N GLY A 480 -15.26 -8.66 28.07
CA GLY A 480 -15.94 -9.84 27.55
C GLY A 480 -16.32 -10.87 28.62
N SER A 481 -16.96 -11.95 28.21
CA SER A 481 -17.48 -13.01 29.07
C SER A 481 -16.41 -13.75 29.87
N THR A 482 -15.15 -13.71 29.49
CA THR A 482 -14.03 -14.36 30.18
C THR A 482 -13.40 -13.52 31.30
N GLY A 483 -13.79 -12.25 31.42
CA GLY A 483 -13.19 -11.27 32.31
C GLY A 483 -11.77 -10.82 31.91
N ARG A 484 -11.33 -11.14 30.72
CA ARG A 484 -10.00 -10.81 30.15
C ARG A 484 -10.11 -9.89 28.95
N VAL A 485 -9.01 -9.21 28.66
CA VAL A 485 -8.86 -8.39 27.46
C VAL A 485 -7.98 -9.10 26.42
N ALA A 486 -8.06 -8.67 25.18
CA ALA A 486 -7.19 -9.15 24.10
C ALA A 486 -5.78 -8.51 24.20
N HIS A 487 -5.26 -7.95 23.15
CA HIS A 487 -3.96 -7.27 23.12
C HIS A 487 -4.04 -5.77 23.46
N GLU A 488 -5.21 -5.27 23.78
CA GLU A 488 -5.49 -3.88 24.19
C GLU A 488 -6.68 -3.85 25.16
N CYS A 489 -6.84 -2.73 25.88
CA CYS A 489 -7.99 -2.50 26.76
C CYS A 489 -8.38 -1.02 26.73
N ILE A 490 -9.62 -0.74 27.09
CA ILE A 490 -10.15 0.61 27.26
C ILE A 490 -10.30 0.92 28.74
N LEU A 491 -9.63 1.98 29.20
CA LEU A 491 -9.77 2.49 30.57
C LEU A 491 -10.85 3.57 30.61
N ASP A 492 -11.78 3.47 31.56
CA ASP A 492 -12.86 4.45 31.77
C ASP A 492 -12.38 5.58 32.68
N LEU A 493 -12.20 6.77 32.12
CA LEU A 493 -11.81 7.97 32.84
C LEU A 493 -13.01 8.84 33.27
N ARG A 494 -14.23 8.45 32.93
CA ARG A 494 -15.45 9.22 33.29
C ARG A 494 -15.68 9.35 34.80
N PRO A 495 -15.35 8.34 35.64
CA PRO A 495 -15.42 8.51 37.09
C PRO A 495 -14.54 9.66 37.60
N LEU A 496 -13.30 9.75 37.16
CA LEU A 496 -12.36 10.81 37.57
C LEU A 496 -12.88 12.21 37.19
N LYS A 497 -13.53 12.34 36.05
CA LYS A 497 -14.10 13.63 35.62
C LYS A 497 -15.29 14.06 36.48
N ARG A 498 -16.01 13.12 37.09
CA ARG A 498 -17.13 13.43 38.00
C ARG A 498 -16.66 13.88 39.37
N ASP A 499 -15.48 13.37 39.81
CA ASP A 499 -14.92 13.59 41.14
C ASP A 499 -13.96 14.79 41.16
N ALA A 500 -13.61 15.37 39.98
CA ALA A 500 -12.79 16.57 39.80
C ALA A 500 -13.63 17.81 39.58
#